data_ff0b5fc5223d14160282c50a99d80b7f
#
_entry.id   ff0b5fc5223d14160282c50a99d80b7f
#
_cell.length_a   1.000
_cell.length_b   1.000
_cell.length_c   1.000
_cell.angle_alpha   90.00
_cell.angle_beta   90.00
_cell.angle_gamma   90.00
#
_symmetry.space_group_name_H-M   'P 1'
#
loop_
_entity.id
_entity.type
_entity.pdbx_description
1 polymer ?
#
loop_
_entity_poly.entity_id
_entity_poly.type
_entity_poly.pdbx_seq_one_letter_code
_entity_poly.pdbx_strand_id
1 'polypeptide(L)'
;MRKQALISVSDKTGVVDFAKGLVQAGYHILSTGGTAKLLAAEGVPCQEVADYTGFPEMLDGRVKTLDPHIHAGILARRCVPEHMKAIADHNIDPIDIVCVNLYPFEQTIARPDCTFELAVENIDIGGPTMIRAAAKNHESVAVIVDPTDYNRVLEEIREKGEVGADTRLALAKKVFAHTARYDAAITNYLTSLDENKQRTKAFPDVLTRQWVKAQDMRYGENPHQQACFYREHIVAPGLLAGFHQYQGKELSYNNIADSDAAWEAVRSFETPACVIIKHANPCGAAIGATALAAYQKAFRTDPKSAFGGIIAFNRTVDGTTAQAITGQFAEVVIAPEFTPEAFEVLAAKKNLRVLTVANGHAHNDFEFKRVGGGLLVQTPDNQICAESALKVVTKKQPTSAQIADMMFAWNVARFVKSNTIVYAHDGMTLGVGAGQMSRVDSARIAAIKAQESGLSLAGSSAASDAFFPFRDGLDVIVDQGATCVIQPGGSIRDDEVIAAADERGIVMVFTGERHFRH
;
A
#
# COMPACT_ATOMS: atom_id res chain seq x y z
N MET A 1 12.66 30.16 -37.09
CA MET A 1 11.98 30.12 -35.79
C MET A 1 12.96 29.59 -34.74
N ARG A 2 12.96 30.17 -33.55
CA ARG A 2 13.87 29.82 -32.45
C ARG A 2 13.37 28.57 -31.77
N LYS A 3 14.26 27.64 -31.39
CA LYS A 3 13.88 26.52 -30.50
C LYS A 3 13.60 27.05 -29.11
N GLN A 4 12.44 26.74 -28.53
CA GLN A 4 12.05 27.24 -27.21
C GLN A 4 11.71 26.12 -26.22
N ALA A 5 12.07 26.33 -24.96
CA ALA A 5 11.67 25.51 -23.84
C ALA A 5 11.02 26.37 -22.74
N LEU A 6 9.81 26.01 -22.33
CA LEU A 6 9.12 26.65 -21.22
C LEU A 6 9.37 25.82 -19.95
N ILE A 7 9.98 26.43 -18.94
CA ILE A 7 10.32 25.78 -17.67
C ILE A 7 9.66 26.51 -16.51
N SER A 8 8.70 25.86 -15.85
CA SER A 8 8.01 26.40 -14.68
C SER A 8 7.70 25.25 -13.71
N VAL A 9 8.56 25.05 -12.73
CA VAL A 9 8.51 23.90 -11.81
C VAL A 9 8.34 24.35 -10.36
N SER A 10 7.55 23.61 -9.59
CA SER A 10 7.42 23.74 -8.14
C SER A 10 8.58 23.01 -7.44
N ASP A 11 8.78 21.75 -7.77
CA ASP A 11 9.98 20.97 -7.38
C ASP A 11 11.16 21.38 -8.27
N LYS A 12 12.21 21.91 -7.64
CA LYS A 12 13.41 22.42 -8.30
C LYS A 12 14.51 21.36 -8.52
N THR A 13 14.27 20.12 -8.13
CA THR A 13 15.26 19.04 -8.23
C THR A 13 15.81 18.90 -9.65
N GLY A 14 17.11 19.09 -9.83
CA GLY A 14 17.82 18.90 -11.11
C GLY A 14 17.48 19.89 -12.23
N VAL A 15 16.58 20.88 -11.99
CA VAL A 15 16.11 21.79 -13.06
C VAL A 15 17.20 22.68 -13.61
N VAL A 16 18.19 23.06 -12.81
CA VAL A 16 19.30 23.93 -13.24
C VAL A 16 20.17 23.22 -14.28
N ASP A 17 20.57 21.98 -14.00
CA ASP A 17 21.39 21.19 -14.92
C ASP A 17 20.61 20.83 -16.19
N PHE A 18 19.33 20.55 -16.05
CA PHE A 18 18.43 20.34 -17.20
C PHE A 18 18.37 21.59 -18.10
N ALA A 19 18.16 22.78 -17.51
CA ALA A 19 18.09 24.03 -18.25
C ALA A 19 19.45 24.38 -18.91
N LYS A 20 20.57 24.18 -18.21
CA LYS A 20 21.93 24.34 -18.79
C LYS A 20 22.12 23.43 -20.01
N GLY A 21 21.69 22.17 -19.92
CA GLY A 21 21.76 21.22 -21.03
C GLY A 21 20.93 21.65 -22.24
N LEU A 22 19.73 22.21 -22.00
CA LEU A 22 18.88 22.75 -23.06
C LEU A 22 19.50 23.99 -23.74
N VAL A 23 20.07 24.91 -22.95
CA VAL A 23 20.78 26.10 -23.50
C VAL A 23 21.96 25.66 -24.38
N GLN A 24 22.75 24.69 -23.93
CA GLN A 24 23.86 24.11 -24.72
C GLN A 24 23.38 23.47 -26.02
N ALA A 25 22.16 22.92 -26.04
CA ALA A 25 21.52 22.37 -27.23
C ALA A 25 20.81 23.43 -28.10
N GLY A 26 20.95 24.71 -27.77
CA GLY A 26 20.46 25.84 -28.56
C GLY A 26 18.99 26.25 -28.27
N TYR A 27 18.41 25.78 -27.17
CA TYR A 27 17.07 26.21 -26.78
C TYR A 27 17.10 27.55 -26.04
N HIS A 28 16.13 28.40 -26.35
CA HIS A 28 15.82 29.59 -25.60
C HIS A 28 14.86 29.22 -24.45
N ILE A 29 15.19 29.64 -23.23
CA ILE A 29 14.40 29.29 -22.05
C ILE A 29 13.40 30.41 -21.75
N LEU A 30 12.11 30.04 -21.69
CA LEU A 30 11.05 30.84 -21.09
C LEU A 30 10.78 30.31 -19.68
N SER A 31 10.63 31.20 -18.69
CA SER A 31 10.40 30.78 -17.32
C SER A 31 9.56 31.80 -16.53
N THR A 32 9.06 31.38 -15.37
CA THR A 32 8.23 32.24 -14.52
C THR A 32 8.68 32.22 -13.07
N GLY A 33 8.44 33.31 -12.36
CA GLY A 33 8.48 33.43 -10.90
C GLY A 33 9.75 32.84 -10.26
N GLY A 34 9.57 31.95 -9.27
CA GLY A 34 10.69 31.36 -8.53
C GLY A 34 11.62 30.48 -9.37
N THR A 35 11.15 29.89 -10.48
CA THR A 35 12.01 29.13 -11.39
C THR A 35 12.92 30.09 -12.19
N ALA A 36 12.39 31.17 -12.74
CA ALA A 36 13.17 32.16 -13.46
C ALA A 36 14.26 32.76 -12.56
N LYS A 37 13.92 33.14 -11.33
CA LYS A 37 14.87 33.65 -10.33
C LYS A 37 16.00 32.69 -10.03
N LEU A 38 15.68 31.39 -9.84
CA LEU A 38 16.68 30.36 -9.61
C LEU A 38 17.61 30.20 -10.82
N LEU A 39 17.07 30.09 -12.03
CA LEU A 39 17.87 29.93 -13.24
C LEU A 39 18.79 31.14 -13.46
N ALA A 40 18.30 32.35 -13.28
CA ALA A 40 19.11 33.56 -13.38
C ALA A 40 20.25 33.60 -12.33
N ALA A 41 19.97 33.25 -11.08
CA ALA A 41 20.97 33.17 -10.02
C ALA A 41 22.08 32.15 -10.32
N GLU A 42 21.75 31.06 -11.02
CA GLU A 42 22.69 30.01 -11.43
C GLU A 42 23.35 30.28 -12.81
N GLY A 43 23.16 31.48 -13.34
CA GLY A 43 23.76 31.95 -14.59
C GLY A 43 23.17 31.28 -15.85
N VAL A 44 21.98 30.73 -15.78
CA VAL A 44 21.28 30.20 -16.93
C VAL A 44 20.49 31.31 -17.61
N PRO A 45 20.76 31.64 -18.90
CA PRO A 45 20.01 32.67 -19.61
C PRO A 45 18.55 32.21 -19.78
N CYS A 46 17.62 33.01 -19.29
CA CYS A 46 16.19 32.77 -19.45
C CYS A 46 15.44 34.12 -19.61
N GLN A 47 14.34 34.08 -20.33
CA GLN A 47 13.42 35.18 -20.49
C GLN A 47 12.18 34.97 -19.63
N GLU A 48 11.75 35.96 -18.89
CA GLU A 48 10.48 35.90 -18.17
C GLU A 48 9.29 35.83 -19.14
N VAL A 49 8.28 35.03 -18.79
CA VAL A 49 7.06 34.91 -19.62
C VAL A 49 6.35 36.25 -19.76
N ALA A 50 6.34 37.10 -18.73
CA ALA A 50 5.75 38.45 -18.81
C ALA A 50 6.43 39.31 -19.87
N ASP A 51 7.77 39.25 -19.97
CA ASP A 51 8.52 39.99 -21.01
C ASP A 51 8.32 39.40 -22.41
N TYR A 52 8.12 38.07 -22.50
CA TYR A 52 7.87 37.41 -23.77
C TYR A 52 6.47 37.73 -24.32
N THR A 53 5.46 37.72 -23.47
CA THR A 53 4.06 37.98 -23.86
C THR A 53 3.72 39.46 -23.93
N GLY A 54 4.51 40.30 -23.27
CA GLY A 54 4.19 41.72 -23.06
C GLY A 54 3.03 41.94 -22.09
N PHE A 55 2.59 40.91 -21.37
CA PHE A 55 1.49 40.97 -20.43
C PHE A 55 1.99 40.73 -18.98
N PRO A 56 1.74 41.65 -18.04
CA PRO A 56 2.25 41.53 -16.68
C PRO A 56 1.58 40.38 -15.91
N GLU A 57 2.34 39.82 -14.97
CA GLU A 57 1.77 38.92 -13.96
C GLU A 57 0.74 39.69 -13.11
N MET A 58 -0.44 39.09 -12.89
CA MET A 58 -1.56 39.71 -12.18
C MET A 58 -2.16 38.77 -11.13
N LEU A 59 -2.96 39.35 -10.21
CA LEU A 59 -3.72 38.64 -9.20
C LEU A 59 -2.81 37.75 -8.32
N ASP A 60 -1.73 38.33 -7.82
CA ASP A 60 -0.72 37.66 -6.97
C ASP A 60 -0.14 36.40 -7.62
N GLY A 61 -0.02 36.42 -8.98
CA GLY A 61 0.55 35.33 -9.73
C GLY A 61 -0.44 34.26 -10.21
N ARG A 62 -1.72 34.41 -9.96
CA ARG A 62 -2.74 33.49 -10.49
C ARG A 62 -2.86 33.55 -12.02
N VAL A 63 -2.50 34.69 -12.64
CA VAL A 63 -2.44 34.87 -14.09
C VAL A 63 -1.01 35.20 -14.49
N LYS A 64 -0.32 34.23 -15.09
CA LYS A 64 1.06 34.31 -15.58
C LYS A 64 1.20 33.74 -16.99
N THR A 65 0.76 32.51 -17.15
CA THR A 65 0.96 31.66 -18.34
C THR A 65 -0.33 31.39 -19.11
N LEU A 66 -1.47 31.89 -18.61
CA LEU A 66 -2.77 31.81 -19.31
C LEU A 66 -2.86 32.89 -20.39
N ASP A 67 -1.98 32.78 -21.38
CA ASP A 67 -1.82 33.77 -22.43
C ASP A 67 -1.83 33.07 -23.80
N PRO A 68 -2.48 33.66 -24.84
CA PRO A 68 -2.52 33.13 -26.18
C PRO A 68 -1.14 32.90 -26.80
N HIS A 69 -0.12 33.73 -26.51
CA HIS A 69 1.23 33.53 -27.04
C HIS A 69 1.85 32.22 -26.55
N ILE A 70 1.67 31.89 -25.28
CA ILE A 70 2.15 30.65 -24.71
C ILE A 70 1.39 29.47 -25.30
N HIS A 71 0.06 29.51 -25.24
CA HIS A 71 -0.76 28.37 -25.67
C HIS A 71 -0.75 28.14 -27.17
N ALA A 72 -0.66 29.19 -28.00
CA ALA A 72 -0.49 29.04 -29.45
C ALA A 72 0.88 28.45 -29.78
N GLY A 73 1.95 28.90 -29.11
CA GLY A 73 3.29 28.32 -29.25
C GLY A 73 3.34 26.82 -28.94
N ILE A 74 2.58 26.37 -27.90
CA ILE A 74 2.47 24.96 -27.53
C ILE A 74 1.57 24.19 -28.51
N LEU A 75 0.39 24.71 -28.87
CA LEU A 75 -0.66 23.98 -29.58
C LEU A 75 -0.53 23.97 -31.10
N ALA A 76 0.30 24.85 -31.68
CA ALA A 76 0.51 24.88 -33.12
C ALA A 76 1.10 23.55 -33.63
N ARG A 77 0.39 22.86 -34.53
CA ARG A 77 0.86 21.61 -35.15
C ARG A 77 1.89 21.94 -36.20
N ARG A 78 3.14 21.48 -36.04
CA ARG A 78 4.27 21.81 -36.91
C ARG A 78 4.07 21.30 -38.34
N CYS A 79 3.29 20.22 -38.51
CA CYS A 79 2.96 19.62 -39.81
C CYS A 79 1.81 20.35 -40.58
N VAL A 80 1.19 21.37 -39.97
CA VAL A 80 0.07 22.13 -40.55
C VAL A 80 0.54 23.54 -40.93
N PRO A 81 0.75 23.86 -42.22
CA PRO A 81 1.29 25.14 -42.67
C PRO A 81 0.47 26.35 -42.19
N GLU A 82 -0.84 26.22 -42.13
CA GLU A 82 -1.76 27.27 -41.68
C GLU A 82 -1.55 27.60 -40.21
N HIS A 83 -1.27 26.58 -39.34
CA HIS A 83 -0.95 26.82 -37.94
C HIS A 83 0.38 27.55 -37.78
N MET A 84 1.40 27.14 -38.56
CA MET A 84 2.72 27.78 -38.52
C MET A 84 2.67 29.20 -39.03
N LYS A 85 1.87 29.46 -40.08
CA LYS A 85 1.63 30.81 -40.58
C LYS A 85 0.90 31.66 -39.53
N ALA A 86 -0.14 31.14 -38.91
CA ALA A 86 -0.92 31.87 -37.90
C ALA A 86 -0.06 32.33 -36.73
N ILE A 87 0.80 31.48 -36.15
CA ILE A 87 1.68 31.88 -35.04
C ILE A 87 2.76 32.89 -35.54
N ALA A 88 3.28 32.74 -36.77
CA ALA A 88 4.26 33.65 -37.32
C ALA A 88 3.66 35.06 -37.57
N ASP A 89 2.42 35.15 -38.07
CA ASP A 89 1.70 36.40 -38.28
C ASP A 89 1.49 37.20 -36.97
N HIS A 90 1.55 36.51 -35.81
CA HIS A 90 1.45 37.12 -34.46
C HIS A 90 2.79 37.18 -33.74
N ASN A 91 3.94 36.94 -34.39
CA ASN A 91 5.28 36.94 -33.79
C ASN A 91 5.44 35.93 -32.63
N ILE A 92 4.75 34.78 -32.72
CA ILE A 92 4.83 33.71 -31.74
C ILE A 92 5.79 32.63 -32.27
N ASP A 93 6.84 32.33 -31.51
CA ASP A 93 7.71 31.19 -31.78
C ASP A 93 7.11 29.91 -31.20
N PRO A 94 7.29 28.76 -31.87
CA PRO A 94 6.84 27.48 -31.33
C PRO A 94 7.60 27.11 -30.06
N ILE A 95 6.89 26.51 -29.09
CA ILE A 95 7.47 25.96 -27.86
C ILE A 95 7.61 24.45 -28.03
N ASP A 96 8.86 23.97 -28.06
CA ASP A 96 9.19 22.58 -28.38
C ASP A 96 9.27 21.69 -27.14
N ILE A 97 9.57 22.30 -25.97
CA ILE A 97 9.69 21.61 -24.69
C ILE A 97 8.86 22.38 -23.65
N VAL A 98 8.04 21.64 -22.89
CA VAL A 98 7.31 22.15 -21.74
C VAL A 98 7.73 21.33 -20.52
N CYS A 99 8.43 21.95 -19.58
CA CYS A 99 8.85 21.32 -18.31
C CYS A 99 8.12 22.00 -17.16
N VAL A 100 7.10 21.34 -16.66
CA VAL A 100 6.21 21.89 -15.61
C VAL A 100 5.81 20.76 -14.67
N ASN A 101 6.05 20.94 -13.38
CA ASN A 101 5.43 20.14 -12.34
C ASN A 101 4.47 21.02 -11.52
N LEU A 102 3.43 20.40 -10.98
CA LEU A 102 2.33 21.10 -10.34
C LEU A 102 2.66 21.49 -8.89
N TYR A 103 1.86 22.38 -8.33
CA TYR A 103 1.94 22.70 -6.90
C TYR A 103 1.71 21.44 -6.05
N PRO A 104 2.38 21.32 -4.89
CA PRO A 104 2.37 20.09 -4.09
C PRO A 104 1.09 19.97 -3.24
N PHE A 105 -0.08 19.90 -3.88
CA PHE A 105 -1.39 19.88 -3.22
C PHE A 105 -1.50 18.77 -2.17
N GLU A 106 -1.11 17.53 -2.51
CA GLU A 106 -1.16 16.38 -1.58
C GLU A 106 -0.31 16.62 -0.33
N GLN A 107 0.90 17.21 -0.50
CA GLN A 107 1.78 17.54 0.62
C GLN A 107 1.20 18.69 1.47
N THR A 108 0.54 19.66 0.82
CA THR A 108 -0.09 20.78 1.51
C THR A 108 -1.24 20.29 2.40
N ILE A 109 -2.16 19.47 1.87
CA ILE A 109 -3.31 18.97 2.63
C ILE A 109 -2.94 17.92 3.69
N ALA A 110 -1.73 17.36 3.62
CA ALA A 110 -1.20 16.44 4.63
C ALA A 110 -0.63 17.15 5.85
N ARG A 111 -0.41 18.45 5.78
CA ARG A 111 0.12 19.24 6.90
C ARG A 111 -0.93 19.40 7.99
N PRO A 112 -0.55 19.25 9.29
CA PRO A 112 -1.49 19.41 10.40
C PRO A 112 -2.08 20.83 10.52
N ASP A 113 -1.35 21.83 10.02
CA ASP A 113 -1.72 23.24 10.05
C ASP A 113 -2.39 23.73 8.75
N CYS A 114 -2.77 22.80 7.85
CA CYS A 114 -3.40 23.17 6.59
C CYS A 114 -4.82 23.71 6.81
N THR A 115 -5.03 24.97 6.42
CA THR A 115 -6.38 25.57 6.37
C THR A 115 -7.04 25.30 5.02
N PHE A 116 -8.36 25.46 4.95
CA PHE A 116 -9.11 25.37 3.69
C PHE A 116 -8.59 26.37 2.65
N GLU A 117 -8.35 27.61 3.06
CA GLU A 117 -7.84 28.68 2.20
C GLU A 117 -6.47 28.33 1.64
N LEU A 118 -5.58 27.78 2.48
CA LEU A 118 -4.26 27.33 2.04
C LEU A 118 -4.35 26.17 1.04
N ALA A 119 -5.26 25.21 1.27
CA ALA A 119 -5.51 24.13 0.34
C ALA A 119 -5.99 24.65 -1.01
N VAL A 120 -6.99 25.54 -1.02
CA VAL A 120 -7.53 26.14 -2.25
C VAL A 120 -6.46 26.94 -3.01
N GLU A 121 -5.61 27.72 -2.32
CA GLU A 121 -4.54 28.49 -2.95
C GLU A 121 -3.47 27.59 -3.59
N ASN A 122 -3.33 26.35 -3.14
CA ASN A 122 -2.42 25.38 -3.74
C ASN A 122 -3.06 24.55 -4.87
N ILE A 123 -4.25 24.90 -5.35
CA ILE A 123 -4.82 24.32 -6.57
C ILE A 123 -4.19 25.04 -7.78
N ASP A 124 -3.32 24.32 -8.50
CA ASP A 124 -2.64 24.85 -9.67
C ASP A 124 -3.59 24.90 -10.88
N ILE A 125 -3.71 26.05 -11.52
CA ILE A 125 -4.54 26.28 -12.72
C ILE A 125 -3.65 26.32 -13.98
N GLY A 126 -2.59 27.12 -13.93
CA GLY A 126 -1.72 27.36 -15.09
C GLY A 126 -0.90 26.14 -15.50
N GLY A 127 -0.36 25.42 -14.51
CA GLY A 127 0.42 24.19 -14.76
C GLY A 127 -0.36 23.14 -15.53
N PRO A 128 -1.53 22.67 -15.04
CA PRO A 128 -2.36 21.71 -15.74
C PRO A 128 -2.74 22.13 -17.15
N THR A 129 -3.03 23.40 -17.40
CA THR A 129 -3.37 23.91 -18.74
C THR A 129 -2.20 23.75 -19.71
N MET A 130 -0.99 24.15 -19.32
CA MET A 130 0.21 24.04 -20.16
C MET A 130 0.58 22.60 -20.49
N ILE A 131 0.65 21.72 -19.45
CA ILE A 131 1.06 20.33 -19.68
C ILE A 131 0.01 19.54 -20.46
N ARG A 132 -1.29 19.81 -20.29
CA ARG A 132 -2.35 19.18 -21.09
C ARG A 132 -2.32 19.65 -22.55
N ALA A 133 -2.06 20.95 -22.79
CA ALA A 133 -1.88 21.48 -24.14
C ALA A 133 -0.68 20.83 -24.83
N ALA A 134 0.46 20.73 -24.16
CA ALA A 134 1.67 20.10 -24.68
C ALA A 134 1.46 18.59 -24.95
N ALA A 135 0.84 17.85 -24.02
CA ALA A 135 0.53 16.45 -24.19
C ALA A 135 -0.43 16.18 -25.35
N LYS A 136 -1.43 17.06 -25.56
CA LYS A 136 -2.32 17.00 -26.73
C LYS A 136 -1.54 17.16 -28.04
N ASN A 137 -0.51 17.98 -28.06
CA ASN A 137 0.35 18.24 -29.22
C ASN A 137 1.69 17.47 -29.17
N HIS A 138 1.70 16.26 -28.57
CA HIS A 138 2.92 15.45 -28.39
C HIS A 138 3.63 15.09 -29.71
N GLU A 139 2.96 15.14 -30.84
CA GLU A 139 3.62 14.98 -32.14
C GLU A 139 4.71 16.04 -32.37
N SER A 140 4.55 17.22 -31.74
CA SER A 140 5.43 18.39 -31.93
C SER A 140 6.15 18.81 -30.64
N VAL A 141 5.65 18.48 -29.46
CA VAL A 141 6.12 19.02 -28.17
C VAL A 141 6.51 17.88 -27.23
N ALA A 142 7.69 18.00 -26.61
CA ALA A 142 8.07 17.15 -25.48
C ALA A 142 7.59 17.81 -24.17
N VAL A 143 6.83 17.06 -23.35
CA VAL A 143 6.29 17.56 -22.08
C VAL A 143 6.81 16.76 -20.90
N ILE A 144 7.46 17.43 -19.94
CA ILE A 144 8.11 16.79 -18.81
C ILE A 144 7.44 17.27 -17.52
N VAL A 145 6.97 16.32 -16.70
CA VAL A 145 6.32 16.58 -15.41
C VAL A 145 7.09 16.00 -14.21
N ASP A 146 8.19 15.29 -14.48
CA ASP A 146 8.93 14.54 -13.48
C ASP A 146 10.45 14.70 -13.73
N PRO A 147 11.23 15.13 -12.71
CA PRO A 147 12.68 15.29 -12.83
C PRO A 147 13.44 14.03 -13.30
N THR A 148 12.88 12.84 -13.06
CA THR A 148 13.50 11.57 -13.47
C THR A 148 13.62 11.43 -14.99
N ASP A 149 12.86 12.19 -15.77
CA ASP A 149 12.90 12.17 -17.23
C ASP A 149 13.96 13.13 -17.83
N TYR A 150 14.57 14.02 -17.03
CA TYR A 150 15.49 15.06 -17.54
C TYR A 150 16.68 14.47 -18.30
N ASN A 151 17.36 13.50 -17.74
CA ASN A 151 18.54 12.90 -18.35
C ASN A 151 18.22 12.24 -19.68
N ARG A 152 17.16 11.45 -19.74
CA ARG A 152 16.69 10.80 -20.98
C ARG A 152 16.41 11.81 -22.08
N VAL A 153 15.73 12.89 -21.74
CA VAL A 153 15.39 13.95 -22.71
C VAL A 153 16.66 14.65 -23.23
N LEU A 154 17.59 15.00 -22.34
CA LEU A 154 18.87 15.62 -22.73
C LEU A 154 19.74 14.68 -23.57
N GLU A 155 19.78 13.40 -23.27
CA GLU A 155 20.51 12.40 -24.05
C GLU A 155 19.98 12.31 -25.47
N GLU A 156 18.66 12.19 -25.65
CA GLU A 156 18.05 12.14 -26.98
C GLU A 156 18.28 13.44 -27.77
N ILE A 157 18.18 14.60 -27.13
CA ILE A 157 18.46 15.88 -27.80
C ILE A 157 19.93 15.95 -28.23
N ARG A 158 20.87 15.48 -27.39
CA ARG A 158 22.29 15.47 -27.70
C ARG A 158 22.63 14.53 -28.86
N GLU A 159 21.99 13.36 -28.90
CA GLU A 159 22.25 12.33 -29.91
C GLU A 159 21.54 12.60 -31.25
N LYS A 160 20.29 13.07 -31.19
CA LYS A 160 19.38 13.16 -32.34
C LYS A 160 19.02 14.60 -32.73
N GLY A 161 19.38 15.59 -31.91
CA GLY A 161 19.01 17.00 -32.10
C GLY A 161 17.56 17.32 -31.66
N GLU A 162 16.77 16.31 -31.27
CA GLU A 162 15.38 16.44 -30.82
C GLU A 162 14.98 15.26 -29.91
N VAL A 163 13.84 15.38 -29.24
CA VAL A 163 13.21 14.28 -28.51
C VAL A 163 12.43 13.40 -29.48
N GLY A 164 12.66 12.09 -29.46
CA GLY A 164 12.02 11.13 -30.37
C GLY A 164 10.49 11.03 -30.15
N ALA A 165 9.76 10.63 -31.19
CA ALA A 165 8.30 10.53 -31.16
C ALA A 165 7.77 9.56 -30.09
N ASP A 166 8.43 8.41 -29.91
CA ASP A 166 8.05 7.43 -28.89
C ASP A 166 8.23 7.99 -27.48
N THR A 167 9.30 8.75 -27.25
CA THR A 167 9.55 9.43 -25.98
C THR A 167 8.53 10.54 -25.74
N ARG A 168 8.22 11.36 -26.75
CA ARG A 168 7.16 12.39 -26.63
C ARG A 168 5.81 11.76 -26.27
N LEU A 169 5.43 10.65 -26.91
CA LEU A 169 4.19 9.93 -26.59
C LEU A 169 4.21 9.34 -25.16
N ALA A 170 5.34 8.77 -24.73
CA ALA A 170 5.48 8.24 -23.37
C ALA A 170 5.35 9.35 -22.31
N LEU A 171 5.98 10.50 -22.55
CA LEU A 171 5.87 11.67 -21.69
C LEU A 171 4.42 12.21 -21.64
N ALA A 172 3.74 12.27 -22.79
CA ALA A 172 2.34 12.71 -22.87
C ALA A 172 1.39 11.78 -22.07
N LYS A 173 1.60 10.47 -22.13
CA LYS A 173 0.86 9.50 -21.28
C LYS A 173 1.09 9.78 -19.80
N LYS A 174 2.34 10.08 -19.41
CA LYS A 174 2.70 10.41 -18.01
C LYS A 174 2.00 11.68 -17.55
N VAL A 175 1.82 12.68 -18.42
CA VAL A 175 1.06 13.90 -18.10
C VAL A 175 -0.38 13.60 -17.71
N PHE A 176 -1.10 12.81 -18.50
CA PHE A 176 -2.50 12.52 -18.19
C PHE A 176 -2.65 11.66 -16.93
N ALA A 177 -1.72 10.74 -16.67
CA ALA A 177 -1.66 10.04 -15.39
C ALA A 177 -1.41 11.01 -14.21
N HIS A 178 -0.52 11.98 -14.39
CA HIS A 178 -0.18 12.99 -13.39
C HIS A 178 -1.35 13.93 -13.09
N THR A 179 -2.01 14.48 -14.11
CA THR A 179 -3.18 15.36 -13.91
C THR A 179 -4.38 14.61 -13.32
N ALA A 180 -4.62 13.36 -13.73
CA ALA A 180 -5.68 12.53 -13.16
C ALA A 180 -5.47 12.29 -11.65
N ARG A 181 -4.22 12.01 -11.21
CA ARG A 181 -3.89 11.87 -9.78
C ARG A 181 -4.08 13.19 -9.03
N TYR A 182 -3.64 14.30 -9.64
CA TYR A 182 -3.76 15.63 -9.06
C TYR A 182 -5.23 16.00 -8.83
N ASP A 183 -6.08 15.86 -9.85
CA ASP A 183 -7.52 16.12 -9.75
C ASP A 183 -8.22 15.15 -8.77
N ALA A 184 -7.76 13.90 -8.71
CA ALA A 184 -8.26 12.93 -7.73
C ALA A 184 -8.00 13.37 -6.29
N ALA A 185 -6.80 13.88 -6.00
CA ALA A 185 -6.45 14.39 -4.67
C ALA A 185 -7.33 15.60 -4.28
N ILE A 186 -7.53 16.53 -5.21
CA ILE A 186 -8.42 17.69 -5.01
C ILE A 186 -9.86 17.23 -4.78
N THR A 187 -10.37 16.33 -5.60
CA THR A 187 -11.74 15.80 -5.49
C THR A 187 -11.96 15.11 -4.14
N ASN A 188 -11.06 14.21 -3.75
CA ASN A 188 -11.15 13.50 -2.48
C ASN A 188 -11.12 14.47 -1.29
N TYR A 189 -10.27 15.50 -1.34
CA TYR A 189 -10.18 16.51 -0.30
C TYR A 189 -11.49 17.32 -0.21
N LEU A 190 -11.92 17.96 -1.31
CA LEU A 190 -13.10 18.83 -1.31
C LEU A 190 -14.39 18.08 -0.95
N THR A 191 -14.55 16.85 -1.42
CA THR A 191 -15.75 16.04 -1.14
C THR A 191 -15.73 15.35 0.23
N SER A 192 -14.62 15.44 0.98
CA SER A 192 -14.52 15.01 2.39
C SER A 192 -14.87 16.10 3.40
N LEU A 193 -15.10 17.33 2.94
CA LEU A 193 -15.41 18.46 3.80
C LEU A 193 -16.90 18.51 4.17
N ASP A 194 -17.18 19.02 5.36
CA ASP A 194 -18.53 19.39 5.79
C ASP A 194 -18.89 20.83 5.35
N GLU A 195 -20.07 21.28 5.75
CA GLU A 195 -20.55 22.65 5.48
C GLU A 195 -19.70 23.76 6.13
N ASN A 196 -18.94 23.43 7.18
CA ASN A 196 -18.01 24.32 7.86
C ASN A 196 -16.59 24.25 7.27
N LYS A 197 -16.39 23.56 6.13
CA LYS A 197 -15.11 23.32 5.47
C LYS A 197 -14.11 22.54 6.33
N GLN A 198 -14.62 21.72 7.26
CA GLN A 198 -13.79 20.84 8.08
C GLN A 198 -13.77 19.43 7.48
N ARG A 199 -12.62 18.80 7.53
CA ARG A 199 -12.46 17.41 7.06
C ARG A 199 -13.01 16.43 8.11
N THR A 200 -14.32 16.25 8.12
CA THR A 200 -15.04 15.43 9.11
C THR A 200 -15.56 14.12 8.55
N LYS A 201 -15.70 14.00 7.22
CA LYS A 201 -16.16 12.77 6.58
C LYS A 201 -15.01 11.78 6.47
N ALA A 202 -15.17 10.59 7.06
CA ALA A 202 -14.23 9.48 6.88
C ALA A 202 -14.16 9.04 5.41
N PHE A 203 -15.29 9.09 4.69
CA PHE A 203 -15.40 8.75 3.28
C PHE A 203 -15.83 9.98 2.48
N PRO A 204 -15.09 10.37 1.41
CA PRO A 204 -15.49 11.46 0.54
C PRO A 204 -16.73 11.10 -0.27
N ASP A 205 -17.55 12.09 -0.65
CA ASP A 205 -18.77 11.85 -1.46
C ASP A 205 -18.42 11.30 -2.86
N VAL A 206 -17.23 11.61 -3.36
CA VAL A 206 -16.65 11.06 -4.60
C VAL A 206 -15.27 10.50 -4.29
N LEU A 207 -15.12 9.18 -4.39
CA LEU A 207 -13.84 8.50 -4.13
C LEU A 207 -13.11 8.21 -5.45
N THR A 208 -11.95 8.80 -5.61
CA THR A 208 -11.07 8.56 -6.76
C THR A 208 -9.71 8.08 -6.27
N ARG A 209 -9.25 6.93 -6.79
CA ARG A 209 -7.94 6.35 -6.47
C ARG A 209 -7.21 5.98 -7.76
N GLN A 210 -5.91 6.17 -7.77
CA GLN A 210 -5.03 5.78 -8.87
C GLN A 210 -4.00 4.79 -8.37
N TRP A 211 -3.87 3.68 -9.09
CA TRP A 211 -2.81 2.70 -8.90
C TRP A 211 -1.97 2.56 -10.15
N VAL A 212 -0.70 2.30 -10.00
CA VAL A 212 0.26 2.11 -11.09
C VAL A 212 0.53 0.62 -11.26
N LYS A 213 0.45 0.13 -12.50
CA LYS A 213 0.78 -1.27 -12.78
C LYS A 213 2.23 -1.56 -12.45
N ALA A 214 2.45 -2.51 -11.54
CA ALA A 214 3.76 -2.95 -11.11
C ALA A 214 4.23 -4.21 -11.83
N GLN A 215 3.29 -5.13 -12.15
CA GLN A 215 3.63 -6.41 -12.75
C GLN A 215 2.45 -6.96 -13.57
N ASP A 216 2.70 -7.48 -14.76
CA ASP A 216 1.78 -8.38 -15.45
C ASP A 216 1.93 -9.78 -14.87
N MET A 217 0.81 -10.46 -14.61
CA MET A 217 0.82 -11.78 -14.01
C MET A 217 0.51 -12.85 -15.05
N ARG A 218 1.10 -14.01 -14.86
CA ARG A 218 0.90 -15.14 -15.76
C ARG A 218 -0.57 -15.54 -15.88
N TYR A 219 -1.32 -15.49 -14.77
CA TYR A 219 -2.77 -15.71 -14.68
C TYR A 219 -3.26 -15.15 -13.33
N GLY A 220 -4.58 -15.09 -13.13
CA GLY A 220 -5.20 -14.67 -11.89
C GLY A 220 -5.21 -15.75 -10.82
N GLU A 221 -6.27 -15.78 -10.01
CA GLU A 221 -6.47 -16.84 -9.03
C GLU A 221 -6.54 -18.22 -9.70
N ASN A 222 -7.13 -18.25 -10.90
CA ASN A 222 -7.24 -19.45 -11.72
C ASN A 222 -6.55 -19.26 -13.09
N PRO A 223 -6.07 -20.37 -13.73
CA PRO A 223 -5.29 -20.30 -14.97
C PRO A 223 -5.98 -19.64 -16.17
N HIS A 224 -7.32 -19.61 -16.20
CA HIS A 224 -8.09 -19.00 -17.28
C HIS A 224 -8.32 -17.49 -17.11
N GLN A 225 -7.94 -16.92 -15.96
CA GLN A 225 -8.11 -15.51 -15.64
C GLN A 225 -6.85 -14.72 -15.98
N GLN A 226 -7.02 -13.57 -16.60
CA GLN A 226 -5.93 -12.60 -16.77
C GLN A 226 -5.79 -11.76 -15.49
N ALA A 227 -4.57 -11.39 -15.14
CA ALA A 227 -4.30 -10.59 -13.95
C ALA A 227 -3.06 -9.72 -14.10
N CYS A 228 -3.02 -8.67 -13.30
CA CYS A 228 -1.84 -7.85 -13.06
C CYS A 228 -1.87 -7.31 -11.63
N PHE A 229 -0.70 -6.93 -11.14
CA PHE A 229 -0.54 -6.27 -9.87
C PHE A 229 -0.40 -4.76 -10.06
N TYR A 230 -1.23 -4.01 -9.38
CA TYR A 230 -1.13 -2.56 -9.26
C TYR A 230 -0.73 -2.18 -7.84
N ARG A 231 0.05 -1.12 -7.70
CA ARG A 231 0.43 -0.55 -6.40
C ARG A 231 0.17 0.95 -6.36
N GLU A 232 0.15 1.52 -5.20
CA GLU A 232 0.11 2.96 -5.02
C GLU A 232 1.35 3.63 -5.64
N HIS A 233 1.21 4.89 -6.02
CA HIS A 233 2.32 5.65 -6.60
C HIS A 233 3.51 5.78 -5.63
N ILE A 234 3.19 6.00 -4.36
CA ILE A 234 4.15 5.99 -3.24
C ILE A 234 3.65 4.95 -2.25
N VAL A 235 4.41 3.89 -2.06
CA VAL A 235 4.12 2.85 -1.07
C VAL A 235 4.82 3.21 0.22
N ALA A 236 4.06 3.37 1.30
CA ALA A 236 4.63 3.68 2.61
C ALA A 236 5.42 2.48 3.17
N PRO A 237 6.49 2.73 3.96
CA PRO A 237 7.23 1.66 4.63
C PRO A 237 6.33 0.80 5.51
N GLY A 238 6.51 -0.51 5.46
CA GLY A 238 5.70 -1.49 6.19
C GLY A 238 4.55 -2.09 5.38
N LEU A 239 4.18 -1.53 4.22
CA LEU A 239 3.17 -2.13 3.35
C LEU A 239 3.81 -3.14 2.39
N LEU A 240 3.14 -4.28 2.19
CA LEU A 240 3.65 -5.37 1.36
C LEU A 240 4.02 -4.90 -0.05
N ALA A 241 3.23 -4.04 -0.68
CA ALA A 241 3.46 -3.58 -2.05
C ALA A 241 4.82 -2.89 -2.27
N GLY A 242 5.54 -2.55 -1.18
CA GLY A 242 6.92 -2.07 -1.18
C GLY A 242 7.99 -3.16 -1.14
N PHE A 243 7.62 -4.44 -1.30
CA PHE A 243 8.57 -5.54 -1.25
C PHE A 243 9.71 -5.42 -2.27
N HIS A 244 10.87 -5.95 -1.89
CA HIS A 244 11.95 -6.26 -2.83
C HIS A 244 12.14 -7.77 -2.91
N GLN A 245 12.13 -8.31 -4.14
CA GLN A 245 12.34 -9.73 -4.39
C GLN A 245 13.79 -10.00 -4.77
N TYR A 246 14.48 -10.82 -3.99
CA TYR A 246 15.89 -11.18 -4.21
C TYR A 246 16.07 -12.45 -5.03
N GLN A 247 15.11 -13.37 -4.98
CA GLN A 247 15.23 -14.70 -5.55
C GLN A 247 13.88 -15.27 -5.98
N GLY A 248 13.93 -16.29 -6.85
CA GLY A 248 12.78 -17.05 -7.30
C GLY A 248 12.13 -16.50 -8.56
N LYS A 249 11.08 -17.19 -9.02
CA LYS A 249 10.25 -16.74 -10.14
C LYS A 249 9.39 -15.54 -9.72
N GLU A 250 8.85 -14.81 -10.68
CA GLU A 250 7.84 -13.78 -10.44
C GLU A 250 6.71 -14.29 -9.53
N LEU A 251 6.22 -13.39 -8.68
CA LEU A 251 5.09 -13.69 -7.81
C LEU A 251 3.83 -13.91 -8.64
N SER A 252 3.05 -14.94 -8.29
CA SER A 252 1.70 -15.12 -8.81
C SER A 252 0.69 -14.28 -8.04
N TYR A 253 -0.53 -14.18 -8.59
CA TYR A 253 -1.67 -13.56 -7.93
C TYR A 253 -1.85 -14.11 -6.49
N ASN A 254 -1.90 -15.44 -6.36
CA ASN A 254 -2.05 -16.10 -5.06
C ASN A 254 -0.84 -15.88 -4.15
N ASN A 255 0.38 -15.82 -4.69
CA ASN A 255 1.55 -15.49 -3.87
C ASN A 255 1.44 -14.10 -3.25
N ILE A 256 1.00 -13.09 -4.00
CA ILE A 256 0.85 -11.72 -3.46
C ILE A 256 -0.27 -11.68 -2.41
N ALA A 257 -1.43 -12.29 -2.69
CA ALA A 257 -2.55 -12.31 -1.75
C ALA A 257 -2.20 -13.02 -0.43
N ASP A 258 -1.56 -14.20 -0.52
CA ASP A 258 -1.12 -14.94 0.67
C ASP A 258 0.04 -14.25 1.39
N SER A 259 0.93 -13.55 0.65
CA SER A 259 2.03 -12.77 1.22
C SER A 259 1.51 -11.57 2.02
N ASP A 260 0.47 -10.90 1.53
CA ASP A 260 -0.17 -9.80 2.23
C ASP A 260 -0.79 -10.26 3.56
N ALA A 261 -1.53 -11.37 3.52
CA ALA A 261 -2.09 -11.98 4.73
C ALA A 261 -1.00 -12.38 5.74
N ALA A 262 0.13 -12.94 5.25
CA ALA A 262 1.25 -13.35 6.10
C ALA A 262 1.95 -12.16 6.75
N TRP A 263 2.20 -11.14 5.95
CA TRP A 263 2.91 -9.94 6.40
C TRP A 263 2.08 -9.14 7.39
N GLU A 264 0.81 -8.90 7.11
CA GLU A 264 -0.10 -8.20 8.03
C GLU A 264 -0.24 -8.95 9.36
N ALA A 265 -0.34 -10.28 9.33
CA ALA A 265 -0.42 -11.08 10.54
C ALA A 265 0.88 -11.03 11.37
N VAL A 266 2.05 -11.22 10.74
CA VAL A 266 3.31 -11.31 11.49
C VAL A 266 3.76 -9.98 12.06
N ARG A 267 3.51 -8.87 11.35
CA ARG A 267 3.90 -7.52 11.83
C ARG A 267 3.05 -7.02 13.01
N SER A 268 1.94 -7.69 13.32
CA SER A 268 1.11 -7.36 14.48
C SER A 268 1.71 -7.79 15.82
N PHE A 269 2.80 -8.56 15.81
CA PHE A 269 3.50 -9.01 17.00
C PHE A 269 4.72 -8.14 17.30
N GLU A 270 4.88 -7.74 18.57
CA GLU A 270 6.06 -7.00 19.04
C GLU A 270 7.28 -7.90 19.27
N THR A 271 7.05 -9.12 19.75
CA THR A 271 8.09 -10.14 19.97
C THR A 271 8.48 -10.83 18.67
N PRO A 272 9.67 -11.49 18.56
CA PRO A 272 10.00 -12.27 17.39
C PRO A 272 8.91 -13.29 17.09
N ALA A 273 8.36 -13.24 15.90
CA ALA A 273 7.21 -14.04 15.46
C ALA A 273 7.43 -14.66 14.09
N CYS A 274 6.74 -15.77 13.88
CA CYS A 274 6.60 -16.42 12.58
C CYS A 274 5.13 -16.75 12.35
N VAL A 275 4.63 -16.43 11.15
CA VAL A 275 3.29 -16.81 10.68
C VAL A 275 3.42 -17.56 9.36
N ILE A 276 2.75 -18.68 9.25
CA ILE A 276 2.70 -19.49 8.03
C ILE A 276 1.28 -19.45 7.50
N ILE A 277 1.15 -18.95 6.27
CA ILE A 277 -0.15 -18.77 5.59
C ILE A 277 -0.34 -19.83 4.51
N LYS A 278 -1.54 -20.35 4.43
CA LYS A 278 -2.02 -21.17 3.32
C LYS A 278 -3.44 -20.74 2.96
N HIS A 279 -3.64 -20.34 1.68
CA HIS A 279 -4.95 -19.87 1.18
C HIS A 279 -5.56 -18.76 2.06
N ALA A 280 -4.75 -17.70 2.26
CA ALA A 280 -5.08 -16.51 3.05
C ALA A 280 -5.43 -16.77 4.54
N ASN A 281 -5.16 -17.95 5.07
CA ASN A 281 -5.37 -18.28 6.49
C ASN A 281 -4.06 -18.71 7.17
N PRO A 282 -3.80 -18.27 8.42
CA PRO A 282 -2.76 -18.85 9.24
C PRO A 282 -3.01 -20.36 9.47
N CYS A 283 -2.10 -21.19 9.00
CA CYS A 283 -2.07 -22.61 9.37
C CYS A 283 -1.13 -22.87 10.57
N GLY A 284 -0.29 -21.88 10.90
CA GLY A 284 0.55 -21.87 12.07
C GLY A 284 1.07 -20.48 12.37
N ALA A 285 1.02 -20.10 13.64
CA ALA A 285 1.59 -18.84 14.14
C ALA A 285 2.26 -19.09 15.48
N ALA A 286 3.38 -18.43 15.72
CA ALA A 286 4.06 -18.49 17.00
C ALA A 286 4.95 -17.28 17.26
N ILE A 287 5.18 -17.03 18.56
CA ILE A 287 6.22 -16.15 19.06
C ILE A 287 7.32 -16.97 19.71
N GLY A 288 8.52 -16.44 19.76
CA GLY A 288 9.67 -17.10 20.36
C GLY A 288 10.79 -16.13 20.73
N ALA A 289 11.82 -16.63 21.42
CA ALA A 289 12.99 -15.83 21.73
C ALA A 289 13.80 -15.43 20.48
N THR A 290 13.70 -16.22 19.41
CA THR A 290 14.40 -16.00 18.12
C THR A 290 13.46 -16.31 16.95
N ALA A 291 13.82 -15.87 15.74
CA ALA A 291 13.10 -16.22 14.53
C ALA A 291 13.02 -17.76 14.32
N LEU A 292 14.11 -18.46 14.60
CA LEU A 292 14.16 -19.92 14.54
C LEU A 292 13.15 -20.59 15.50
N ALA A 293 13.13 -20.16 16.77
CA ALA A 293 12.21 -20.71 17.76
C ALA A 293 10.75 -20.45 17.38
N ALA A 294 10.44 -19.25 16.90
CA ALA A 294 9.11 -18.88 16.40
C ALA A 294 8.71 -19.76 15.20
N TYR A 295 9.61 -19.96 14.22
CA TYR A 295 9.38 -20.80 13.06
C TYR A 295 9.10 -22.26 13.45
N GLN A 296 9.94 -22.85 14.31
CA GLN A 296 9.80 -24.23 14.74
C GLN A 296 8.46 -24.49 15.45
N LYS A 297 8.02 -23.55 16.31
CA LYS A 297 6.71 -23.60 16.95
C LYS A 297 5.57 -23.46 15.91
N ALA A 298 5.61 -22.43 15.03
CA ALA A 298 4.58 -22.19 14.02
C ALA A 298 4.43 -23.38 13.06
N PHE A 299 5.54 -23.97 12.62
CA PHE A 299 5.52 -25.12 11.73
C PHE A 299 4.88 -26.36 12.38
N ARG A 300 5.06 -26.56 13.69
CA ARG A 300 4.47 -27.69 14.43
C ARG A 300 2.95 -27.67 14.48
N THR A 301 2.31 -26.51 14.30
CA THR A 301 0.84 -26.37 14.36
C THR A 301 0.15 -27.25 13.30
N ASP A 302 0.57 -27.13 12.03
CA ASP A 302 0.03 -27.93 10.92
C ASP A 302 1.09 -28.10 9.82
N PRO A 303 2.05 -29.02 9.99
CA PRO A 303 3.11 -29.24 9.00
C PRO A 303 2.58 -29.63 7.62
N LYS A 304 1.42 -30.30 7.58
CA LYS A 304 0.77 -30.74 6.34
C LYS A 304 0.27 -29.55 5.52
N SER A 305 -0.41 -28.58 6.15
CA SER A 305 -0.90 -27.38 5.48
C SER A 305 0.24 -26.38 5.19
N ALA A 306 1.30 -26.35 6.00
CA ALA A 306 2.48 -25.50 5.78
C ALA A 306 3.24 -25.84 4.49
N PHE A 307 3.06 -27.04 3.94
CA PHE A 307 3.67 -27.43 2.67
C PHE A 307 3.20 -26.55 1.52
N GLY A 308 4.13 -25.84 0.87
CA GLY A 308 3.84 -24.86 -0.17
C GLY A 308 3.16 -23.60 0.35
N GLY A 309 3.28 -23.30 1.62
CA GLY A 309 2.78 -22.07 2.25
C GLY A 309 3.73 -20.89 2.11
N ILE A 310 3.28 -19.74 2.62
CA ILE A 310 4.04 -18.51 2.74
C ILE A 310 4.50 -18.37 4.19
N ILE A 311 5.78 -18.12 4.40
CA ILE A 311 6.39 -18.00 5.73
C ILE A 311 6.83 -16.55 5.94
N ALA A 312 6.28 -15.89 6.95
CA ALA A 312 6.61 -14.50 7.27
C ALA A 312 7.22 -14.37 8.66
N PHE A 313 8.21 -13.47 8.77
CA PHE A 313 8.88 -13.10 10.00
C PHE A 313 8.84 -11.60 10.21
N ASN A 314 8.74 -11.16 11.46
CA ASN A 314 8.85 -9.74 11.82
C ASN A 314 10.25 -9.33 12.31
N ARG A 315 11.23 -10.22 12.19
CA ARG A 315 12.65 -10.00 12.52
C ARG A 315 13.54 -10.54 11.41
N THR A 316 14.81 -10.13 11.43
CA THR A 316 15.85 -10.65 10.53
C THR A 316 15.93 -12.16 10.56
N VAL A 317 15.99 -12.78 9.40
CA VAL A 317 16.19 -14.23 9.23
C VAL A 317 17.68 -14.50 9.08
N ASP A 318 18.24 -15.30 9.98
CA ASP A 318 19.64 -15.73 9.97
C ASP A 318 19.85 -17.06 9.22
N GLY A 319 21.12 -17.46 9.05
CA GLY A 319 21.47 -18.70 8.36
C GLY A 319 20.89 -19.95 9.01
N THR A 320 20.75 -19.98 10.35
CA THR A 320 20.19 -21.13 11.07
C THR A 320 18.69 -21.26 10.86
N THR A 321 17.98 -20.14 10.87
CA THR A 321 16.55 -20.07 10.53
C THR A 321 16.33 -20.45 9.06
N ALA A 322 17.15 -19.91 8.14
CA ALA A 322 17.10 -20.26 6.72
C ALA A 322 17.31 -21.76 6.49
N GLN A 323 18.28 -22.38 7.19
CA GLN A 323 18.51 -23.83 7.10
C GLN A 323 17.29 -24.65 7.55
N ALA A 324 16.61 -24.23 8.62
CA ALA A 324 15.38 -24.89 9.07
C ALA A 324 14.25 -24.76 8.03
N ILE A 325 14.07 -23.58 7.41
CA ILE A 325 13.08 -23.35 6.36
C ILE A 325 13.32 -24.24 5.15
N THR A 326 14.58 -24.48 4.76
CA THR A 326 14.89 -25.33 3.59
C THR A 326 14.53 -26.79 3.78
N GLY A 327 14.22 -27.23 5.01
CA GLY A 327 13.73 -28.56 5.32
C GLY A 327 12.33 -28.85 4.80
N GLN A 328 11.57 -27.85 4.38
CA GLN A 328 10.25 -28.00 3.78
C GLN A 328 10.15 -27.32 2.42
N PHE A 329 9.07 -27.61 1.70
CA PHE A 329 8.71 -26.85 0.51
C PHE A 329 7.89 -25.62 0.93
N ALA A 330 8.39 -24.42 0.62
CA ALA A 330 7.71 -23.14 0.77
C ALA A 330 7.67 -22.39 -0.57
N GLU A 331 6.63 -21.64 -0.82
CA GLU A 331 6.49 -20.81 -2.03
C GLU A 331 7.21 -19.47 -1.87
N VAL A 332 7.05 -18.82 -0.71
CA VAL A 332 7.60 -17.49 -0.41
C VAL A 332 8.08 -17.47 1.04
N VAL A 333 9.19 -16.77 1.28
CA VAL A 333 9.65 -16.36 2.61
C VAL A 333 9.75 -14.84 2.63
N ILE A 334 9.22 -14.22 3.68
CA ILE A 334 9.15 -12.76 3.85
C ILE A 334 9.76 -12.39 5.20
N ALA A 335 10.64 -11.40 5.21
CA ALA A 335 11.19 -10.83 6.44
C ALA A 335 11.56 -9.35 6.21
N PRO A 336 11.78 -8.57 7.28
CA PRO A 336 12.37 -7.24 7.12
C PRO A 336 13.76 -7.28 6.51
N GLU A 337 14.53 -8.33 6.85
CA GLU A 337 15.93 -8.48 6.46
C GLU A 337 16.35 -9.95 6.50
N PHE A 338 17.37 -10.29 5.73
CA PHE A 338 18.06 -11.60 5.75
C PHE A 338 19.56 -11.36 5.90
N THR A 339 20.25 -12.18 6.71
CA THR A 339 21.70 -12.12 6.77
C THR A 339 22.32 -12.67 5.48
N PRO A 340 23.58 -12.31 5.15
CA PRO A 340 24.28 -12.88 4.00
C PRO A 340 24.26 -14.41 3.97
N GLU A 341 24.48 -15.05 5.13
CA GLU A 341 24.46 -16.51 5.29
C GLU A 341 23.05 -17.08 5.01
N ALA A 342 21.99 -16.36 5.39
CA ALA A 342 20.63 -16.77 5.08
C ALA A 342 20.37 -16.77 3.56
N PHE A 343 20.83 -15.75 2.84
CA PHE A 343 20.74 -15.72 1.37
C PHE A 343 21.50 -16.88 0.72
N GLU A 344 22.72 -17.19 1.19
CA GLU A 344 23.49 -18.33 0.68
C GLU A 344 22.74 -19.66 0.86
N VAL A 345 22.16 -19.89 2.03
CA VAL A 345 21.39 -21.10 2.33
C VAL A 345 20.13 -21.18 1.46
N LEU A 346 19.36 -20.09 1.37
CA LEU A 346 18.12 -20.05 0.60
C LEU A 346 18.34 -20.18 -0.91
N ALA A 347 19.51 -19.75 -1.42
CA ALA A 347 19.89 -19.87 -2.83
C ALA A 347 19.87 -21.32 -3.35
N ALA A 348 20.03 -22.32 -2.48
CA ALA A 348 19.88 -23.74 -2.83
C ALA A 348 18.46 -24.09 -3.32
N LYS A 349 17.44 -23.34 -2.92
CA LYS A 349 16.03 -23.53 -3.30
C LYS A 349 15.62 -22.55 -4.40
N LYS A 350 16.11 -22.74 -5.62
CA LYS A 350 15.97 -21.79 -6.77
C LYS A 350 14.54 -21.29 -7.04
N ASN A 351 13.52 -22.06 -6.71
CA ASN A 351 12.12 -21.68 -6.94
C ASN A 351 11.48 -20.96 -5.75
N LEU A 352 12.14 -20.94 -4.57
CA LEU A 352 11.68 -20.21 -3.39
C LEU A 352 11.81 -18.70 -3.65
N ARG A 353 10.75 -17.98 -3.44
CA ARG A 353 10.77 -16.51 -3.53
C ARG A 353 11.17 -15.94 -2.18
N VAL A 354 12.17 -15.07 -2.18
CA VAL A 354 12.69 -14.41 -0.97
C VAL A 354 12.39 -12.93 -1.09
N LEU A 355 11.59 -12.43 -0.17
CA LEU A 355 11.12 -11.04 -0.16
C LEU A 355 11.57 -10.31 1.10
N THR A 356 12.03 -9.07 0.93
CA THR A 356 12.11 -8.13 2.06
C THR A 356 11.00 -7.08 1.96
N VAL A 357 10.48 -6.70 3.12
CA VAL A 357 9.56 -5.57 3.27
C VAL A 357 10.10 -4.69 4.39
N ALA A 358 10.33 -3.42 4.09
CA ALA A 358 10.85 -2.49 5.08
C ALA A 358 9.95 -2.42 6.32
N ASN A 359 10.54 -2.33 7.50
CA ASN A 359 9.80 -2.10 8.73
C ASN A 359 9.04 -0.77 8.66
N GLY A 360 7.84 -0.74 9.23
CA GLY A 360 7.00 0.45 9.28
C GLY A 360 5.65 0.16 9.92
N HIS A 361 4.97 1.22 10.34
CA HIS A 361 3.66 1.15 11.00
C HIS A 361 2.52 1.62 10.09
N ALA A 362 2.78 1.83 8.79
CA ALA A 362 1.74 2.25 7.86
C ALA A 362 0.68 1.15 7.68
N HIS A 363 -0.54 1.57 7.50
CA HIS A 363 -1.68 0.73 7.13
C HIS A 363 -2.35 1.34 5.90
N ASN A 364 -3.09 0.52 5.15
CA ASN A 364 -3.94 1.04 4.11
C ASN A 364 -4.98 2.00 4.70
N ASP A 365 -5.30 3.09 4.01
CA ASP A 365 -6.36 4.01 4.46
C ASP A 365 -7.73 3.32 4.44
N PHE A 366 -7.96 2.49 3.41
CA PHE A 366 -9.21 1.79 3.16
C PHE A 366 -8.97 0.36 2.70
N GLU A 367 -9.94 -0.49 3.04
CA GLU A 367 -10.12 -1.81 2.43
C GLU A 367 -11.25 -1.75 1.40
N PHE A 368 -11.08 -2.46 0.29
CA PHE A 368 -11.99 -2.45 -0.85
C PHE A 368 -12.52 -3.85 -1.16
N LYS A 369 -13.83 -4.00 -1.28
CA LYS A 369 -14.46 -5.23 -1.75
C LYS A 369 -15.39 -4.94 -2.93
N ARG A 370 -15.06 -5.47 -4.11
CA ARG A 370 -15.92 -5.33 -5.29
C ARG A 370 -17.23 -6.10 -5.10
N VAL A 371 -18.33 -5.43 -5.45
CA VAL A 371 -19.66 -6.04 -5.59
C VAL A 371 -20.19 -5.74 -6.98
N GLY A 372 -21.24 -6.41 -7.39
CA GLY A 372 -21.83 -6.19 -8.72
C GLY A 372 -22.21 -4.72 -8.93
N GLY A 373 -21.51 -4.02 -9.83
CA GLY A 373 -21.74 -2.60 -10.14
C GLY A 373 -21.29 -1.60 -9.07
N GLY A 374 -20.72 -2.06 -7.95
CA GLY A 374 -20.35 -1.19 -6.83
C GLY A 374 -19.05 -1.55 -6.13
N LEU A 375 -18.78 -0.83 -5.05
CA LEU A 375 -17.62 -1.00 -4.20
C LEU A 375 -18.01 -0.80 -2.73
N LEU A 376 -17.73 -1.78 -1.91
CA LEU A 376 -17.76 -1.61 -0.46
C LEU A 376 -16.39 -1.06 -0.03
N VAL A 377 -16.41 -0.04 0.81
CA VAL A 377 -15.22 0.61 1.35
C VAL A 377 -15.35 0.67 2.87
N GLN A 378 -14.32 0.26 3.57
CA GLN A 378 -14.24 0.36 5.02
C GLN A 378 -12.84 0.78 5.45
N THR A 379 -12.71 1.27 6.69
CA THR A 379 -11.40 1.43 7.32
C THR A 379 -10.84 0.05 7.67
N PRO A 380 -9.51 -0.13 7.65
CA PRO A 380 -8.91 -1.41 8.02
C PRO A 380 -9.14 -1.73 9.49
N ASP A 381 -9.20 -3.02 9.81
CA ASP A 381 -9.31 -3.51 11.19
C ASP A 381 -7.93 -3.50 11.89
N ASN A 382 -7.51 -2.29 12.30
CA ASN A 382 -6.22 -2.06 12.96
C ASN A 382 -6.31 -1.99 14.48
N GLN A 383 -7.50 -2.22 15.03
CA GLN A 383 -7.71 -2.13 16.48
C GLN A 383 -7.01 -3.28 17.19
N ILE A 384 -6.19 -2.95 18.18
CA ILE A 384 -5.48 -3.92 19.02
C ILE A 384 -6.11 -3.86 20.40
N CYS A 385 -6.70 -4.97 20.84
CA CYS A 385 -7.21 -5.09 22.20
C CYS A 385 -6.07 -5.00 23.20
N ALA A 386 -6.16 -4.06 24.14
CA ALA A 386 -5.21 -3.98 25.24
C ALA A 386 -5.60 -4.98 26.35
N GLU A 387 -4.61 -5.58 27.02
CA GLU A 387 -4.85 -6.47 28.16
C GLU A 387 -5.72 -5.81 29.25
N SER A 388 -5.51 -4.51 29.49
CA SER A 388 -6.29 -3.73 30.46
C SER A 388 -7.77 -3.54 30.10
N ALA A 389 -8.14 -3.78 28.83
CA ALA A 389 -9.53 -3.71 28.36
C ALA A 389 -10.29 -5.03 28.57
N LEU A 390 -9.60 -6.12 28.89
CA LEU A 390 -10.22 -7.42 29.10
C LEU A 390 -11.13 -7.41 30.32
N LYS A 391 -12.33 -7.97 30.15
CA LYS A 391 -13.29 -8.17 31.24
C LYS A 391 -13.38 -9.66 31.56
N VAL A 392 -12.88 -10.06 32.73
CA VAL A 392 -13.10 -11.42 33.24
C VAL A 392 -14.57 -11.53 33.64
N VAL A 393 -15.32 -12.45 33.04
CA VAL A 393 -16.78 -12.60 33.26
C VAL A 393 -17.14 -13.85 34.05
N THR A 394 -16.21 -14.78 34.22
CA THR A 394 -16.38 -16.01 35.04
C THR A 394 -15.89 -15.82 36.46
N LYS A 395 -16.33 -16.72 37.35
CA LYS A 395 -15.89 -16.78 38.75
C LYS A 395 -14.40 -17.10 38.87
N LYS A 396 -13.93 -18.02 38.03
CA LYS A 396 -12.52 -18.41 37.94
C LYS A 396 -11.71 -17.29 37.29
N GLN A 397 -10.62 -16.90 37.95
CA GLN A 397 -9.71 -15.87 37.43
C GLN A 397 -8.58 -16.49 36.63
N PRO A 398 -8.10 -15.80 35.56
CA PRO A 398 -6.97 -16.26 34.74
C PRO A 398 -5.64 -16.06 35.50
N THR A 399 -4.69 -16.92 35.20
CA THR A 399 -3.27 -16.68 35.52
C THR A 399 -2.68 -15.75 34.44
N SER A 400 -1.51 -15.13 34.72
CA SER A 400 -0.81 -14.29 33.74
C SER A 400 -0.43 -15.07 32.48
N ALA A 401 -0.06 -16.35 32.60
CA ALA A 401 0.23 -17.20 31.44
C ALA A 401 -1.01 -17.43 30.58
N GLN A 402 -2.18 -17.65 31.20
CA GLN A 402 -3.44 -17.81 30.49
C GLN A 402 -3.86 -16.54 29.78
N ILE A 403 -3.64 -15.36 30.38
CA ILE A 403 -3.89 -14.07 29.72
C ILE A 403 -2.99 -13.94 28.48
N ALA A 404 -1.70 -14.21 28.61
CA ALA A 404 -0.75 -14.15 27.49
C ALA A 404 -1.16 -15.07 26.33
N ASP A 405 -1.55 -16.31 26.63
CA ASP A 405 -2.02 -17.26 25.61
C ASP A 405 -3.35 -16.83 24.97
N MET A 406 -4.30 -16.29 25.75
CA MET A 406 -5.55 -15.75 25.23
C MET A 406 -5.30 -14.56 24.31
N MET A 407 -4.45 -13.61 24.71
CA MET A 407 -4.10 -12.44 23.89
C MET A 407 -3.37 -12.85 22.61
N PHE A 408 -2.47 -13.82 22.67
CA PHE A 408 -1.83 -14.38 21.49
C PHE A 408 -2.86 -15.02 20.54
N ALA A 409 -3.73 -15.89 21.06
CA ALA A 409 -4.78 -16.53 20.27
C ALA A 409 -5.75 -15.51 19.65
N TRP A 410 -6.10 -14.46 20.41
CA TRP A 410 -6.95 -13.35 19.95
C TRP A 410 -6.32 -12.60 18.79
N ASN A 411 -5.03 -12.24 18.91
CA ASN A 411 -4.32 -11.56 17.85
C ASN A 411 -4.23 -12.40 16.56
N VAL A 412 -4.03 -13.73 16.69
CA VAL A 412 -4.06 -14.63 15.52
C VAL A 412 -5.46 -14.71 14.92
N ALA A 413 -6.51 -14.84 15.75
CA ALA A 413 -7.90 -15.01 15.29
C ALA A 413 -8.36 -13.87 14.40
N ARG A 414 -7.87 -12.65 14.64
CA ARG A 414 -8.14 -11.47 13.81
C ARG A 414 -7.75 -11.63 12.33
N PHE A 415 -6.75 -12.48 12.04
CA PHE A 415 -6.25 -12.73 10.68
C PHE A 415 -6.79 -14.01 10.06
N VAL A 416 -7.70 -14.70 10.72
CA VAL A 416 -8.32 -15.94 10.24
C VAL A 416 -9.72 -15.66 9.69
N LYS A 417 -10.06 -16.30 8.59
CA LYS A 417 -11.40 -16.18 7.98
C LYS A 417 -12.51 -16.67 8.91
N SER A 418 -13.58 -15.88 9.03
CA SER A 418 -14.74 -16.13 9.90
C SER A 418 -15.61 -17.31 9.38
N ASN A 419 -16.30 -18.10 10.21
CA ASN A 419 -16.14 -18.16 11.66
C ASN A 419 -14.81 -18.81 12.05
N THR A 420 -14.18 -18.29 13.11
CA THR A 420 -12.83 -18.67 13.51
C THR A 420 -12.79 -19.16 14.95
N ILE A 421 -12.08 -20.28 15.17
CA ILE A 421 -11.59 -20.70 16.48
C ILE A 421 -10.09 -20.99 16.39
N VAL A 422 -9.31 -20.41 17.29
CA VAL A 422 -7.87 -20.63 17.43
C VAL A 422 -7.57 -21.17 18.82
N TYR A 423 -6.98 -22.36 18.90
CA TYR A 423 -6.41 -22.86 20.14
C TYR A 423 -4.93 -22.50 20.21
N ALA A 424 -4.48 -22.05 21.37
CA ALA A 424 -3.08 -21.66 21.59
C ALA A 424 -2.58 -22.03 22.99
N HIS A 425 -1.28 -22.26 23.08
CA HIS A 425 -0.56 -22.48 24.34
C HIS A 425 0.91 -22.13 24.16
N ASP A 426 1.52 -21.55 25.18
CA ASP A 426 2.94 -21.12 25.19
C ASP A 426 3.34 -20.32 23.95
N GLY A 427 2.51 -19.35 23.58
CA GLY A 427 2.77 -18.45 22.45
C GLY A 427 2.85 -19.16 21.09
N MET A 428 2.16 -20.29 20.92
CA MET A 428 1.98 -20.95 19.62
C MET A 428 0.53 -21.38 19.42
N THR A 429 0.08 -21.37 18.18
CA THR A 429 -1.18 -22.01 17.80
C THR A 429 -1.07 -23.51 17.89
N LEU A 430 -2.09 -24.16 18.43
CA LEU A 430 -2.19 -25.61 18.49
C LEU A 430 -3.12 -26.15 17.38
N GLY A 431 -4.13 -25.37 17.03
CA GLY A 431 -5.07 -25.67 15.98
C GLY A 431 -5.85 -24.44 15.55
N VAL A 432 -6.11 -24.33 14.26
CA VAL A 432 -6.84 -23.22 13.65
C VAL A 432 -8.02 -23.77 12.84
N GLY A 433 -9.22 -23.33 13.19
CA GLY A 433 -10.45 -23.59 12.42
C GLY A 433 -10.90 -22.30 11.77
N ALA A 434 -10.92 -22.28 10.43
CA ALA A 434 -11.11 -21.10 9.63
C ALA A 434 -12.27 -21.23 8.65
N GLY A 435 -13.01 -20.15 8.41
CA GLY A 435 -13.92 -20.01 7.27
C GLY A 435 -15.12 -20.96 7.30
N GLN A 436 -15.61 -21.34 8.49
CA GLN A 436 -16.73 -22.25 8.61
C GLN A 436 -18.05 -21.50 8.81
N MET A 437 -19.15 -22.08 8.31
CA MET A 437 -20.51 -21.54 8.50
C MET A 437 -20.98 -21.62 9.94
N SER A 438 -20.40 -22.51 10.73
CA SER A 438 -20.72 -22.74 12.15
C SER A 438 -19.46 -22.63 13.00
N ARG A 439 -19.56 -21.95 14.15
CA ARG A 439 -18.47 -21.82 15.12
C ARG A 439 -18.12 -23.16 15.77
N VAL A 440 -19.12 -24.03 15.94
CA VAL A 440 -18.95 -25.42 16.38
C VAL A 440 -18.06 -26.20 15.41
N ASP A 441 -18.26 -26.03 14.11
CA ASP A 441 -17.44 -26.73 13.10
C ASP A 441 -16.01 -26.19 13.07
N SER A 442 -15.82 -24.87 13.23
CA SER A 442 -14.49 -24.28 13.38
C SER A 442 -13.74 -24.86 14.58
N ALA A 443 -14.42 -25.01 15.73
CA ALA A 443 -13.83 -25.61 16.93
C ALA A 443 -13.42 -27.07 16.70
N ARG A 444 -14.27 -27.86 16.04
CA ARG A 444 -13.99 -29.27 15.72
C ARG A 444 -12.83 -29.41 14.72
N ILE A 445 -12.82 -28.60 13.65
CA ILE A 445 -11.75 -28.63 12.66
C ILE A 445 -10.41 -28.27 13.29
N ALA A 446 -10.36 -27.22 14.13
CA ALA A 446 -9.16 -26.85 14.84
C ALA A 446 -8.64 -28.00 15.72
N ALA A 447 -9.54 -28.70 16.41
CA ALA A 447 -9.19 -29.84 17.26
C ALA A 447 -8.67 -31.04 16.42
N ILE A 448 -9.30 -31.35 15.30
CA ILE A 448 -8.84 -32.41 14.36
C ILE A 448 -7.43 -32.07 13.87
N LYS A 449 -7.17 -30.82 13.48
CA LYS A 449 -5.85 -30.37 13.02
C LYS A 449 -4.78 -30.53 14.10
N ALA A 450 -5.08 -30.14 15.34
CA ALA A 450 -4.19 -30.34 16.48
C ALA A 450 -3.87 -31.83 16.68
N GLN A 451 -4.89 -32.68 16.68
CA GLN A 451 -4.73 -34.13 16.83
C GLN A 451 -3.88 -34.74 15.69
N GLU A 452 -4.14 -34.39 14.44
CA GLU A 452 -3.36 -34.84 13.27
C GLU A 452 -1.88 -34.45 13.38
N SER A 453 -1.59 -33.30 14.01
CA SER A 453 -0.23 -32.80 14.26
C SER A 453 0.40 -33.36 15.56
N GLY A 454 -0.31 -34.26 16.27
CA GLY A 454 0.15 -34.81 17.54
C GLY A 454 0.20 -33.80 18.70
N LEU A 455 -0.58 -32.73 18.62
CA LEU A 455 -0.64 -31.71 19.65
C LEU A 455 -1.84 -31.94 20.57
N SER A 456 -1.62 -31.73 21.89
CA SER A 456 -2.67 -31.78 22.89
C SER A 456 -3.29 -30.40 23.09
N LEU A 457 -4.62 -30.35 23.15
CA LEU A 457 -5.37 -29.15 23.50
C LEU A 457 -5.64 -29.04 25.02
N ALA A 458 -5.22 -30.03 25.82
CA ALA A 458 -5.40 -29.99 27.25
C ALA A 458 -4.67 -28.78 27.87
N GLY A 459 -5.40 -27.96 28.61
CA GLY A 459 -4.88 -26.75 29.25
C GLY A 459 -4.73 -25.54 28.33
N SER A 460 -5.10 -25.64 27.05
CA SER A 460 -4.99 -24.54 26.09
C SER A 460 -5.96 -23.39 26.38
N SER A 461 -5.67 -22.25 25.76
CA SER A 461 -6.59 -21.13 25.58
C SER A 461 -7.22 -21.18 24.20
N ALA A 462 -8.48 -20.74 24.08
CA ALA A 462 -9.18 -20.65 22.79
C ALA A 462 -9.68 -19.23 22.55
N ALA A 463 -9.53 -18.73 21.30
CA ALA A 463 -10.08 -17.47 20.86
C ALA A 463 -11.19 -17.70 19.83
N SER A 464 -12.27 -16.92 19.93
CA SER A 464 -13.34 -16.85 18.95
C SER A 464 -13.47 -15.42 18.42
N ASP A 465 -13.47 -15.24 17.11
CA ASP A 465 -13.54 -13.95 16.42
C ASP A 465 -14.84 -13.16 16.69
N ALA A 466 -15.88 -13.83 17.19
CA ALA A 466 -17.16 -13.24 17.58
C ALA A 466 -17.78 -14.00 18.79
N PHE A 467 -18.88 -13.48 19.31
CA PHE A 467 -19.58 -14.07 20.46
C PHE A 467 -20.13 -15.48 20.15
N PHE A 468 -20.35 -16.26 21.21
CA PHE A 468 -21.10 -17.52 21.12
C PHE A 468 -22.59 -17.24 21.20
N PRO A 469 -23.36 -17.62 20.16
CA PRO A 469 -24.83 -17.44 20.19
C PRO A 469 -25.52 -18.41 21.14
N PHE A 470 -24.87 -19.55 21.45
CA PHE A 470 -25.33 -20.61 22.33
C PHE A 470 -24.15 -21.27 23.03
N ARG A 471 -24.41 -21.99 24.12
CA ARG A 471 -23.38 -22.70 24.90
C ARG A 471 -22.67 -23.84 24.12
N ASP A 472 -23.29 -24.37 23.08
CA ASP A 472 -22.78 -25.52 22.32
C ASP A 472 -21.37 -25.30 21.75
N GLY A 473 -21.12 -24.08 21.25
CA GLY A 473 -19.78 -23.70 20.77
C GLY A 473 -18.73 -23.72 21.87
N LEU A 474 -19.07 -23.23 23.05
CA LEU A 474 -18.21 -23.26 24.24
C LEU A 474 -17.99 -24.70 24.71
N ASP A 475 -19.08 -25.49 24.82
CA ASP A 475 -19.00 -26.87 25.32
C ASP A 475 -18.03 -27.71 24.44
N VAL A 476 -18.11 -27.58 23.11
CA VAL A 476 -17.19 -28.26 22.18
C VAL A 476 -15.73 -27.84 22.45
N ILE A 477 -15.45 -26.57 22.66
CA ILE A 477 -14.10 -26.05 22.92
C ILE A 477 -13.55 -26.66 24.23
N VAL A 478 -14.37 -26.69 25.28
CA VAL A 478 -13.98 -27.22 26.58
C VAL A 478 -13.81 -28.75 26.56
N ASP A 479 -14.68 -29.46 25.81
CA ASP A 479 -14.56 -30.92 25.63
C ASP A 479 -13.25 -31.31 24.92
N GLN A 480 -12.66 -30.43 24.13
CA GLN A 480 -11.33 -30.63 23.52
C GLN A 480 -10.17 -30.33 24.48
N GLY A 481 -10.44 -29.78 25.68
CA GLY A 481 -9.45 -29.58 26.73
C GLY A 481 -9.03 -28.14 26.98
N ALA A 482 -9.62 -27.15 26.32
CA ALA A 482 -9.37 -25.74 26.61
C ALA A 482 -9.84 -25.37 28.02
N THR A 483 -9.04 -24.58 28.72
CA THR A 483 -9.32 -24.12 30.09
C THR A 483 -9.60 -22.62 30.17
N CYS A 484 -9.40 -21.91 29.06
CA CYS A 484 -9.63 -20.48 28.94
C CYS A 484 -10.25 -20.16 27.57
N VAL A 485 -11.13 -19.16 27.56
CA VAL A 485 -11.76 -18.67 26.32
C VAL A 485 -11.75 -17.14 26.31
N ILE A 486 -11.34 -16.56 25.18
CA ILE A 486 -11.43 -15.14 24.88
C ILE A 486 -12.37 -14.93 23.70
N GLN A 487 -13.32 -13.99 23.84
CA GLN A 487 -14.33 -13.68 22.85
C GLN A 487 -14.88 -12.26 23.10
N PRO A 488 -15.56 -11.62 22.12
CA PRO A 488 -16.03 -10.24 22.29
C PRO A 488 -17.16 -10.05 23.31
N GLY A 489 -18.01 -11.04 23.53
CA GLY A 489 -19.29 -10.83 24.23
C GLY A 489 -20.30 -10.08 23.35
N GLY A 490 -21.44 -9.67 23.93
CA GLY A 490 -22.48 -8.91 23.26
C GLY A 490 -23.62 -9.77 22.68
N SER A 491 -23.69 -11.06 23.01
CA SER A 491 -24.83 -11.91 22.73
C SER A 491 -25.97 -11.66 23.72
N ILE A 492 -27.21 -11.75 23.25
CA ILE A 492 -28.40 -11.80 24.14
C ILE A 492 -28.31 -12.97 25.12
N ARG A 493 -27.53 -14.00 24.80
CA ARG A 493 -27.32 -15.21 25.62
C ARG A 493 -25.97 -15.24 26.35
N ASP A 494 -25.32 -14.11 26.55
CA ASP A 494 -24.04 -14.07 27.27
C ASP A 494 -24.16 -14.70 28.67
N ASP A 495 -25.28 -14.45 29.39
CA ASP A 495 -25.49 -15.05 30.71
C ASP A 495 -25.54 -16.59 30.68
N GLU A 496 -26.14 -17.19 29.64
CA GLU A 496 -26.17 -18.65 29.42
C GLU A 496 -24.75 -19.19 29.19
N VAL A 497 -23.96 -18.49 28.35
CA VAL A 497 -22.61 -18.91 27.99
C VAL A 497 -21.66 -18.73 29.17
N ILE A 498 -21.79 -17.64 29.95
CA ILE A 498 -21.02 -17.42 31.18
C ILE A 498 -21.34 -18.50 32.23
N ALA A 499 -22.64 -18.81 32.43
CA ALA A 499 -23.06 -19.84 33.34
C ALA A 499 -22.49 -21.22 32.96
N ALA A 500 -22.47 -21.54 31.65
CA ALA A 500 -21.85 -22.77 31.15
C ALA A 500 -20.32 -22.79 31.40
N ALA A 501 -19.63 -21.66 31.24
CA ALA A 501 -18.21 -21.55 31.55
C ALA A 501 -17.90 -21.76 33.02
N ASP A 502 -18.74 -21.18 33.92
CA ASP A 502 -18.66 -21.38 35.35
C ASP A 502 -18.95 -22.86 35.74
N GLU A 503 -19.96 -23.46 35.17
CA GLU A 503 -20.31 -24.89 35.34
C GLU A 503 -19.13 -25.81 34.97
N ARG A 504 -18.46 -25.48 33.83
CA ARG A 504 -17.30 -26.21 33.34
C ARG A 504 -15.99 -25.86 34.06
N GLY A 505 -16.00 -24.88 34.96
CA GLY A 505 -14.83 -24.46 35.75
C GLY A 505 -13.70 -23.87 34.91
N ILE A 506 -14.02 -23.23 33.79
CA ILE A 506 -13.05 -22.56 32.92
C ILE A 506 -13.02 -21.05 33.13
N VAL A 507 -12.02 -20.38 32.58
CA VAL A 507 -11.91 -18.92 32.54
C VAL A 507 -12.55 -18.42 31.25
N MET A 508 -13.32 -17.35 31.32
CA MET A 508 -13.78 -16.63 30.14
C MET A 508 -13.53 -15.13 30.29
N VAL A 509 -13.00 -14.52 29.22
CA VAL A 509 -12.80 -13.07 29.15
C VAL A 509 -13.48 -12.50 27.92
N PHE A 510 -14.01 -11.26 28.06
CA PHE A 510 -14.59 -10.48 26.98
C PHE A 510 -13.64 -9.37 26.57
N THR A 511 -13.51 -9.15 25.23
CA THR A 511 -12.75 -8.05 24.63
C THR A 511 -13.60 -6.83 24.37
N GLY A 512 -14.92 -7.02 24.17
CA GLY A 512 -15.82 -5.97 23.71
C GLY A 512 -15.72 -5.64 22.21
N GLU A 513 -14.83 -6.27 21.48
CA GLU A 513 -14.52 -6.01 20.07
C GLU A 513 -14.62 -7.29 19.25
N ARG A 514 -15.20 -7.21 18.06
CA ARG A 514 -15.35 -8.33 17.11
C ARG A 514 -14.42 -8.14 15.92
N HIS A 515 -13.81 -9.21 15.43
CA HIS A 515 -12.91 -9.20 14.28
C HIS A 515 -13.39 -10.16 13.17
N PHE A 516 -14.46 -9.80 12.47
CA PHE A 516 -14.87 -10.58 11.30
C PHE A 516 -13.96 -10.31 10.10
N ARG A 517 -13.53 -11.39 9.44
CA ARG A 517 -12.74 -11.34 8.20
C ARG A 517 -13.34 -12.31 7.17
N HIS A 518 -13.82 -11.78 6.04
CA HIS A 518 -14.44 -12.55 4.95
C HIS A 518 -13.64 -12.52 3.65
#